data_5195a17b4b39cf46847b8a87a8437152
#
_entry.id   5195a17b4b39cf46847b8a87a8437152
#
_cell.length_a   1.000
_cell.length_b   1.000
_cell.length_c   1.000
_cell.angle_alpha   90.00
_cell.angle_beta   90.00
_cell.angle_gamma   90.00
#
_symmetry.space_group_name_H-M   'P 1'
#
loop_
_entity.id
_entity.type
_entity.pdbx_description
1 polymer ?
#
loop_
_entity_poly.entity_id
_entity_poly.type
_entity_poly.pdbx_seq_one_letter_code
_entity_poly.pdbx_strand_id
1 'polypeptide(L)'
;MALAPQLESFEQALRDAILPSELQRHLEVFNSLQRLDGTEDERRSVEYIAEELRRHGVRCDVFEYETFVSRPGPGRLQVIAPEQLELPTRTRAFAPSTPPGGLELELVWVSSGNEGKGGMIFAHAGREEDFKGRDLRGKAVLTTGGRPDGVMYAQQAAAAALIDVWPSDEEVLHEMTVSSIWGTPTSDSASRLVRIPVMTVRHRDGQRLQQMLEQGPVRIKLEAEVFTGPERITHPVASIPGTTEPERFLLVGGHIDSWYEGVTDNGTANAVLIELARILATRRDGLRRGIRLGWWSGHSQGRYAGSAWYADTFWEDLHRGCVGYLNIDGPGCRGASVFDCRYTMAECQSLVERTVDDLTNLPANVRRPFKAADQSFWGQGVSSFSVYRMLPEDHPDRAVVGGCSGAWWWHSPADLIDKVDLTC
;
A
#
# COMPACT_ATOMS: atom_id res chain seq x y z
N MET A 1 19.93 -14.49 24.45
CA MET A 1 20.87 -15.65 24.35
C MET A 1 21.82 -15.26 23.24
N ALA A 2 23.14 -15.10 23.54
CA ALA A 2 24.10 -14.72 22.51
C ALA A 2 24.07 -15.73 21.35
N LEU A 3 24.21 -15.25 20.13
CA LEU A 3 24.36 -16.10 18.96
C LEU A 3 25.64 -16.93 19.09
N ALA A 4 25.68 -18.09 18.46
CA ALA A 4 26.92 -18.83 18.35
C ALA A 4 27.94 -18.02 17.52
N PRO A 5 29.25 -18.02 17.86
CA PRO A 5 30.24 -17.19 17.15
C PRO A 5 30.27 -17.35 15.63
N GLN A 6 29.85 -18.52 15.11
CA GLN A 6 29.76 -18.78 13.69
C GLN A 6 28.56 -18.02 13.05
N LEU A 7 27.44 -17.85 13.78
CA LEU A 7 26.29 -17.08 13.34
C LEU A 7 26.58 -15.57 13.36
N GLU A 8 27.29 -15.08 14.36
CA GLU A 8 27.78 -13.69 14.43
C GLU A 8 28.69 -13.35 13.25
N SER A 9 29.63 -14.25 12.93
CA SER A 9 30.51 -14.09 11.76
C SER A 9 29.75 -14.11 10.44
N PHE A 10 28.72 -14.94 10.30
CA PHE A 10 27.89 -15.00 9.10
C PHE A 10 27.03 -13.73 8.96
N GLU A 11 26.42 -13.28 10.06
CA GLU A 11 25.65 -12.05 10.08
C GLU A 11 26.50 -10.83 9.70
N GLN A 12 27.70 -10.70 10.29
CA GLN A 12 28.61 -9.62 9.92
C GLN A 12 29.00 -9.66 8.44
N ALA A 13 29.26 -10.84 7.89
CA ALA A 13 29.57 -11.00 6.48
C ALA A 13 28.38 -10.62 5.55
N LEU A 14 27.13 -10.79 5.99
CA LEU A 14 25.95 -10.29 5.27
C LEU A 14 25.88 -8.77 5.31
N ARG A 15 26.09 -8.16 6.49
CA ARG A 15 26.11 -6.70 6.66
C ARG A 15 27.19 -6.03 5.81
N ASP A 16 28.41 -6.56 5.82
CA ASP A 16 29.54 -6.04 5.05
C ASP A 16 29.36 -6.17 3.52
N ALA A 17 28.45 -7.04 3.09
CA ALA A 17 28.13 -7.25 1.68
C ALA A 17 27.10 -6.29 1.13
N ILE A 18 26.43 -5.49 1.95
CA ILE A 18 25.42 -4.50 1.52
C ILE A 18 26.12 -3.38 0.73
N LEU A 19 25.59 -3.10 -0.47
CA LEU A 19 26.10 -2.05 -1.35
C LEU A 19 25.06 -0.93 -1.53
N PRO A 20 25.22 0.21 -0.85
CA PRO A 20 24.32 1.35 -1.04
C PRO A 20 24.21 1.81 -2.50
N SER A 21 25.28 1.66 -3.28
CA SER A 21 25.27 1.99 -4.72
C SER A 21 24.33 1.09 -5.54
N GLU A 22 24.18 -0.18 -5.17
CA GLU A 22 23.21 -1.07 -5.83
C GLU A 22 21.78 -0.69 -5.45
N LEU A 23 21.53 -0.41 -4.17
CA LEU A 23 20.22 0.09 -3.73
C LEU A 23 19.85 1.37 -4.46
N GLN A 24 20.76 2.35 -4.55
CA GLN A 24 20.55 3.58 -5.28
C GLN A 24 20.20 3.32 -6.75
N ARG A 25 20.94 2.45 -7.43
CA ARG A 25 20.70 2.09 -8.83
C ARG A 25 19.31 1.49 -9.04
N HIS A 26 18.87 0.59 -8.16
CA HIS A 26 17.51 0.02 -8.23
C HIS A 26 16.44 1.09 -8.01
N LEU A 27 16.64 1.97 -7.04
CA LEU A 27 15.70 3.04 -6.73
C LEU A 27 15.56 4.05 -7.90
N GLU A 28 16.64 4.36 -8.61
CA GLU A 28 16.60 5.21 -9.80
C GLU A 28 15.70 4.62 -10.90
N VAL A 29 15.71 3.29 -11.06
CA VAL A 29 14.80 2.62 -11.98
C VAL A 29 13.35 2.74 -11.50
N PHE A 30 13.06 2.40 -10.24
CA PHE A 30 11.70 2.47 -9.70
C PHE A 30 11.15 3.90 -9.67
N ASN A 31 12.00 4.91 -9.47
CA ASN A 31 11.64 6.32 -9.54
C ASN A 31 11.20 6.80 -10.95
N SER A 32 11.44 5.99 -11.98
CA SER A 32 11.04 6.30 -13.35
C SER A 32 9.77 5.59 -13.80
N LEU A 33 9.13 4.80 -12.92
CA LEU A 33 8.02 3.91 -13.26
C LEU A 33 6.82 4.16 -12.34
N GLN A 34 5.65 4.34 -12.94
CA GLN A 34 4.35 4.34 -12.22
C GLN A 34 3.75 2.93 -12.29
N ARG A 35 4.04 2.10 -11.31
CA ARG A 35 3.81 0.66 -11.31
C ARG A 35 2.40 0.26 -10.94
N LEU A 36 1.38 0.88 -11.58
CA LEU A 36 -0.01 0.47 -11.39
C LEU A 36 -0.25 -0.93 -11.99
N ASP A 37 -0.99 -1.75 -11.29
CA ASP A 37 -1.28 -3.14 -11.70
C ASP A 37 -1.81 -3.27 -13.12
N GLY A 38 -1.24 -4.17 -13.90
CA GLY A 38 -1.60 -4.45 -15.29
C GLY A 38 -1.12 -3.40 -16.31
N THR A 39 -0.28 -2.44 -15.91
CA THR A 39 0.29 -1.45 -16.82
C THR A 39 1.64 -1.90 -17.41
N GLU A 40 2.09 -1.18 -18.43
CA GLU A 40 3.41 -1.42 -19.04
C GLU A 40 4.54 -1.16 -18.03
N ASP A 41 4.43 -0.14 -17.18
CA ASP A 41 5.46 0.16 -16.18
C ASP A 41 5.54 -0.91 -15.09
N GLU A 42 4.43 -1.55 -14.72
CA GLU A 42 4.48 -2.72 -13.85
C GLU A 42 5.23 -3.88 -14.55
N ARG A 43 4.90 -4.20 -15.79
CA ARG A 43 5.61 -5.27 -16.56
C ARG A 43 7.10 -4.98 -16.66
N ARG A 44 7.49 -3.74 -16.99
CA ARG A 44 8.90 -3.32 -17.05
C ARG A 44 9.60 -3.51 -15.71
N SER A 45 8.92 -3.23 -14.60
CA SER A 45 9.50 -3.44 -13.27
C SER A 45 9.70 -4.92 -12.94
N VAL A 46 8.76 -5.79 -13.32
CA VAL A 46 8.88 -7.25 -13.20
C VAL A 46 10.04 -7.78 -14.04
N GLU A 47 10.15 -7.36 -15.30
CA GLU A 47 11.24 -7.71 -16.21
C GLU A 47 12.60 -7.29 -15.64
N TYR A 48 12.70 -6.05 -15.16
CA TYR A 48 13.90 -5.53 -14.53
C TYR A 48 14.34 -6.39 -13.34
N ILE A 49 13.42 -6.70 -12.42
CA ILE A 49 13.70 -7.55 -11.26
C ILE A 49 14.19 -8.94 -11.73
N ALA A 50 13.49 -9.57 -12.67
CA ALA A 50 13.85 -10.88 -13.17
C ALA A 50 15.22 -10.89 -13.87
N GLU A 51 15.61 -9.81 -14.55
CA GLU A 51 16.92 -9.64 -15.16
C GLU A 51 18.04 -9.48 -14.13
N GLU A 52 17.82 -8.66 -13.09
CA GLU A 52 18.78 -8.49 -12.00
C GLU A 52 19.02 -9.82 -11.27
N LEU A 53 17.95 -10.56 -10.95
CA LEU A 53 18.06 -11.88 -10.33
C LEU A 53 18.87 -12.87 -11.21
N ARG A 54 18.60 -12.91 -12.52
CA ARG A 54 19.39 -13.73 -13.47
C ARG A 54 20.85 -13.33 -13.51
N ARG A 55 21.14 -12.02 -13.49
CA ARG A 55 22.52 -11.49 -13.45
C ARG A 55 23.30 -12.02 -12.25
N HIS A 56 22.63 -12.21 -11.13
CA HIS A 56 23.21 -12.75 -9.91
C HIS A 56 23.14 -14.26 -9.77
N GLY A 57 22.69 -14.97 -10.82
CA GLY A 57 22.56 -16.43 -10.82
C GLY A 57 21.46 -16.95 -9.87
N VAL A 58 20.49 -16.12 -9.55
CA VAL A 58 19.33 -16.48 -8.73
C VAL A 58 18.21 -16.99 -9.62
N ARG A 59 17.65 -18.16 -9.31
CA ARG A 59 16.47 -18.67 -10.00
C ARG A 59 15.30 -17.74 -9.70
N CYS A 60 14.62 -17.30 -10.75
CA CYS A 60 13.42 -16.48 -10.69
C CYS A 60 12.33 -17.12 -11.56
N ASP A 61 11.21 -17.43 -10.94
CA ASP A 61 9.99 -17.84 -11.62
C ASP A 61 9.06 -16.62 -11.71
N VAL A 62 8.61 -16.28 -12.92
CA VAL A 62 7.64 -15.20 -13.13
C VAL A 62 6.28 -15.83 -13.36
N PHE A 63 5.33 -15.54 -12.49
CA PHE A 63 3.98 -16.06 -12.55
C PHE A 63 3.05 -15.02 -13.19
N GLU A 64 2.20 -15.48 -14.11
CA GLU A 64 1.13 -14.70 -14.71
C GLU A 64 -0.22 -15.27 -14.27
N TYR A 65 -1.16 -14.41 -13.91
CA TYR A 65 -2.50 -14.79 -13.51
C TYR A 65 -3.50 -13.68 -13.79
N GLU A 66 -4.77 -14.05 -13.94
CA GLU A 66 -5.87 -13.10 -14.10
C GLU A 66 -6.47 -12.76 -12.73
N THR A 67 -6.67 -11.47 -12.49
CA THR A 67 -7.30 -10.98 -11.26
C THR A 67 -8.14 -9.75 -11.53
N PHE A 68 -8.93 -9.33 -10.54
CA PHE A 68 -9.78 -8.15 -10.62
C PHE A 68 -9.04 -6.95 -10.04
N VAL A 69 -8.77 -5.95 -10.87
CA VAL A 69 -8.07 -4.72 -10.47
C VAL A 69 -8.90 -3.48 -10.71
N SER A 70 -8.56 -2.40 -10.02
CA SER A 70 -9.15 -1.09 -10.27
C SER A 70 -8.08 -0.01 -10.26
N ARG A 71 -7.99 0.75 -11.36
CA ARG A 71 -7.05 1.86 -11.53
C ARG A 71 -7.82 3.18 -11.63
N PRO A 72 -7.44 4.21 -10.84
CA PRO A 72 -7.99 5.54 -11.02
C PRO A 72 -7.59 6.11 -12.38
N GLY A 73 -8.50 6.78 -13.02
CA GLY A 73 -8.31 7.47 -14.29
C GLY A 73 -8.49 8.98 -14.17
N PRO A 74 -8.70 9.69 -15.29
CA PRO A 74 -8.98 11.11 -15.30
C PRO A 74 -10.19 11.49 -14.46
N GLY A 75 -10.11 12.63 -13.79
CA GLY A 75 -11.21 13.21 -13.04
C GLY A 75 -11.27 14.72 -13.23
N ARG A 76 -12.48 15.26 -13.25
CA ARG A 76 -12.74 16.71 -13.32
C ARG A 76 -13.82 17.08 -12.32
N LEU A 77 -13.53 18.09 -11.50
CA LEU A 77 -14.47 18.63 -10.53
C LEU A 77 -14.59 20.14 -10.71
N GLN A 78 -15.79 20.60 -10.99
CA GLN A 78 -16.10 22.00 -11.18
C GLN A 78 -17.22 22.45 -10.23
N VAL A 79 -17.04 23.58 -9.55
CA VAL A 79 -18.14 24.35 -9.00
C VAL A 79 -18.77 25.11 -10.15
N ILE A 80 -20.09 24.96 -10.32
CA ILE A 80 -20.86 25.66 -11.38
C ILE A 80 -21.79 26.74 -10.83
N ALA A 81 -22.02 26.75 -9.51
CA ALA A 81 -22.70 27.82 -8.77
C ALA A 81 -22.26 27.75 -7.30
N PRO A 82 -22.06 28.90 -6.58
CA PRO A 82 -22.37 30.27 -6.98
C PRO A 82 -21.35 30.89 -7.95
N GLU A 83 -20.14 30.35 -8.07
CA GLU A 83 -19.08 30.82 -8.97
C GLU A 83 -18.58 29.69 -9.87
N GLN A 84 -17.88 30.03 -10.96
CA GLN A 84 -17.23 29.02 -11.80
C GLN A 84 -15.81 28.78 -11.27
N LEU A 85 -15.55 27.55 -10.84
CA LEU A 85 -14.24 27.16 -10.29
C LEU A 85 -13.93 25.71 -10.63
N GLU A 86 -12.77 25.44 -11.21
CA GLU A 86 -12.26 24.09 -11.38
C GLU A 86 -11.28 23.76 -10.26
N LEU A 87 -11.46 22.59 -9.65
CA LEU A 87 -10.64 22.11 -8.51
C LEU A 87 -9.78 20.93 -8.96
N PRO A 88 -8.49 20.92 -8.58
CA PRO A 88 -7.66 19.74 -8.71
C PRO A 88 -8.29 18.55 -7.98
N THR A 89 -8.35 17.39 -8.65
CA THR A 89 -9.00 16.21 -8.12
C THR A 89 -8.39 14.92 -8.65
N ARG A 90 -8.61 13.82 -7.95
CA ARG A 90 -8.31 12.46 -8.40
C ARG A 90 -9.49 11.55 -8.16
N THR A 91 -9.69 10.59 -9.05
CA THR A 91 -10.67 9.52 -8.85
C THR A 91 -10.16 8.49 -7.84
N ARG A 92 -11.05 7.69 -7.29
CA ARG A 92 -10.71 6.63 -6.34
C ARG A 92 -10.86 5.26 -6.98
N ALA A 93 -9.86 4.40 -6.82
CA ALA A 93 -9.95 3.01 -7.27
C ALA A 93 -11.15 2.30 -6.62
N PHE A 94 -11.82 1.43 -7.36
CA PHE A 94 -13.05 0.71 -7.01
C PHE A 94 -14.30 1.57 -6.86
N ALA A 95 -14.24 2.85 -7.17
CA ALA A 95 -15.45 3.63 -7.45
C ALA A 95 -15.85 3.46 -8.93
N PRO A 96 -17.14 3.56 -9.28
CA PRO A 96 -17.54 3.55 -10.69
C PRO A 96 -17.20 4.88 -11.39
N SER A 97 -17.06 4.81 -12.71
CA SER A 97 -17.05 6.00 -13.57
C SER A 97 -18.40 6.72 -13.52
N THR A 98 -18.40 8.02 -13.84
CA THR A 98 -19.65 8.74 -14.11
C THR A 98 -20.23 8.33 -15.46
N PRO A 99 -21.55 8.54 -15.70
CA PRO A 99 -22.10 8.52 -17.03
C PRO A 99 -21.39 9.52 -17.96
N PRO A 100 -21.41 9.31 -19.29
CA PRO A 100 -20.91 10.29 -20.25
C PRO A 100 -21.53 11.69 -20.02
N GLY A 101 -20.69 12.72 -19.97
CA GLY A 101 -21.09 14.08 -19.66
C GLY A 101 -21.10 14.42 -18.17
N GLY A 102 -20.83 13.46 -17.31
CA GLY A 102 -20.70 13.66 -15.87
C GLY A 102 -22.02 13.76 -15.11
N LEU A 103 -21.93 14.24 -13.88
CA LEU A 103 -23.07 14.47 -12.98
C LEU A 103 -23.05 15.93 -12.50
N GLU A 104 -24.21 16.60 -12.60
CA GLU A 104 -24.44 17.90 -11.99
C GLU A 104 -25.28 17.73 -10.73
N LEU A 105 -24.73 18.08 -9.58
CA LEU A 105 -25.29 17.76 -8.27
C LEU A 105 -25.24 18.96 -7.32
N GLU A 106 -26.19 19.03 -6.41
CA GLU A 106 -26.09 19.86 -5.21
C GLU A 106 -25.05 19.23 -4.27
N LEU A 107 -24.15 20.05 -3.72
CA LEU A 107 -23.15 19.63 -2.75
C LEU A 107 -23.69 19.81 -1.32
N VAL A 108 -23.42 18.83 -0.45
CA VAL A 108 -23.76 18.90 0.97
C VAL A 108 -22.58 18.46 1.81
N TRP A 109 -22.34 19.15 2.91
CA TRP A 109 -21.32 18.77 3.88
C TRP A 109 -21.86 17.74 4.87
N VAL A 110 -21.08 16.67 5.08
CA VAL A 110 -21.29 15.67 6.14
C VAL A 110 -20.01 15.53 6.94
N SER A 111 -20.02 16.02 8.17
CA SER A 111 -18.91 15.86 9.10
C SER A 111 -18.71 14.38 9.42
N SER A 112 -17.47 13.93 9.41
CA SER A 112 -17.13 12.55 9.80
C SER A 112 -16.96 12.38 11.31
N GLY A 113 -16.97 13.46 12.08
CA GLY A 113 -16.66 13.46 13.50
C GLY A 113 -15.21 13.10 13.83
N ASN A 114 -14.37 13.02 12.82
CA ASN A 114 -12.94 12.69 12.93
C ASN A 114 -12.03 13.86 12.48
N GLU A 115 -12.59 15.01 12.18
CA GLU A 115 -11.84 16.19 11.77
C GLU A 115 -10.79 16.56 12.80
N GLY A 116 -9.55 16.81 12.34
CA GLY A 116 -8.42 17.21 13.19
C GLY A 116 -7.84 16.10 14.08
N LYS A 117 -8.30 14.86 13.95
CA LYS A 117 -7.70 13.72 14.66
C LYS A 117 -6.60 13.10 13.80
N GLY A 118 -5.41 12.93 14.40
CA GLY A 118 -4.31 12.21 13.79
C GLY A 118 -4.53 10.69 13.78
N GLY A 119 -3.72 9.97 13.00
CA GLY A 119 -3.68 8.52 13.00
C GLY A 119 -3.55 7.86 11.63
N MET A 120 -3.76 6.56 11.60
CA MET A 120 -3.77 5.80 10.35
C MET A 120 -4.97 6.17 9.48
N ILE A 121 -4.78 6.19 8.17
CA ILE A 121 -5.79 6.61 7.20
C ILE A 121 -7.14 5.90 7.38
N PHE A 122 -7.15 4.62 7.77
CA PHE A 122 -8.37 3.85 7.97
C PHE A 122 -9.14 4.23 9.25
N ALA A 123 -8.52 4.93 10.21
CA ALA A 123 -9.20 5.44 11.40
C ALA A 123 -10.09 6.66 11.10
N HIS A 124 -9.97 7.24 9.91
CA HIS A 124 -10.74 8.39 9.45
C HIS A 124 -11.96 8.04 8.59
N ALA A 125 -12.42 6.79 8.62
CA ALA A 125 -13.67 6.40 7.97
C ALA A 125 -14.86 7.14 8.59
N GLY A 126 -15.81 7.55 7.76
CA GLY A 126 -17.11 8.03 8.22
C GLY A 126 -17.86 6.93 8.98
N ARG A 127 -18.69 7.32 9.93
CA ARG A 127 -19.48 6.39 10.75
C ARG A 127 -20.93 6.39 10.29
N GLU A 128 -21.66 5.32 10.58
CA GLU A 128 -23.07 5.20 10.20
C GLU A 128 -23.91 6.38 10.74
N GLU A 129 -23.66 6.79 11.98
CA GLU A 129 -24.37 7.90 12.63
C GLU A 129 -24.16 9.25 11.93
N ASP A 130 -23.06 9.46 11.23
CA ASP A 130 -22.76 10.70 10.50
C ASP A 130 -23.73 10.88 9.31
N PHE A 131 -24.27 9.79 8.76
CA PHE A 131 -25.16 9.75 7.62
C PHE A 131 -26.64 9.47 7.98
N LYS A 132 -26.88 8.88 9.15
CA LYS A 132 -28.20 8.43 9.59
C LYS A 132 -29.20 9.60 9.69
N GLY A 133 -30.36 9.41 9.08
CA GLY A 133 -31.46 10.39 9.09
C GLY A 133 -31.26 11.60 8.17
N ARG A 134 -30.19 11.63 7.37
CA ARG A 134 -29.98 12.66 6.35
C ARG A 134 -30.61 12.25 5.04
N ASP A 135 -31.29 13.19 4.35
CA ASP A 135 -31.72 12.99 2.97
C ASP A 135 -30.62 13.46 2.02
N LEU A 136 -29.83 12.51 1.54
CA LEU A 136 -28.73 12.74 0.60
C LEU A 136 -29.11 12.35 -0.83
N ARG A 137 -30.37 12.03 -1.07
CA ARG A 137 -30.87 11.54 -2.37
C ARG A 137 -30.52 12.50 -3.50
N GLY A 138 -29.75 11.99 -4.47
CA GLY A 138 -29.35 12.74 -5.65
C GLY A 138 -28.36 13.88 -5.38
N LYS A 139 -27.72 13.92 -4.20
CA LYS A 139 -26.72 14.93 -3.84
C LYS A 139 -25.32 14.36 -3.88
N ALA A 140 -24.33 15.24 -4.01
CA ALA A 140 -22.94 14.93 -3.76
C ALA A 140 -22.59 15.22 -2.29
N VAL A 141 -21.93 14.28 -1.63
CA VAL A 141 -21.46 14.44 -0.25
C VAL A 141 -20.03 14.93 -0.26
N LEU A 142 -19.74 16.02 0.43
CA LEU A 142 -18.40 16.46 0.81
C LEU A 142 -18.12 15.99 2.24
N THR A 143 -17.01 15.30 2.48
CA THR A 143 -16.66 14.77 3.81
C THR A 143 -15.17 14.47 3.92
N THR A 144 -14.62 14.50 5.14
CA THR A 144 -13.26 13.98 5.45
C THR A 144 -13.27 12.48 5.76
N GLY A 145 -14.43 11.83 5.75
CA GLY A 145 -14.63 10.41 6.05
C GLY A 145 -14.81 9.51 4.82
N GLY A 146 -14.33 9.91 3.64
CA GLY A 146 -14.52 9.24 2.36
C GLY A 146 -13.72 7.93 2.20
N ARG A 147 -13.58 7.13 3.25
CA ARG A 147 -13.02 5.77 3.23
C ARG A 147 -14.11 4.75 2.90
N PRO A 148 -13.79 3.48 2.63
CA PRO A 148 -14.78 2.49 2.17
C PRO A 148 -16.08 2.49 2.97
N ASP A 149 -16.02 2.50 4.30
CA ASP A 149 -17.22 2.49 5.16
C ASP A 149 -18.04 3.78 4.99
N GLY A 150 -17.38 4.95 5.00
CA GLY A 150 -18.06 6.23 4.80
C GLY A 150 -18.74 6.35 3.42
N VAL A 151 -18.09 5.83 2.36
CA VAL A 151 -18.70 5.78 1.02
C VAL A 151 -19.92 4.86 1.00
N MET A 152 -19.82 3.72 1.67
CA MET A 152 -20.94 2.77 1.79
C MET A 152 -22.13 3.41 2.53
N TYR A 153 -21.90 4.12 3.64
CA TYR A 153 -22.97 4.82 4.37
C TYR A 153 -23.59 5.97 3.56
N ALA A 154 -22.76 6.75 2.85
CA ALA A 154 -23.28 7.77 1.93
C ALA A 154 -24.18 7.17 0.84
N GLN A 155 -23.76 6.06 0.25
CA GLN A 155 -24.55 5.32 -0.72
C GLN A 155 -25.86 4.78 -0.13
N GLN A 156 -25.85 4.25 1.09
CA GLN A 156 -27.06 3.79 1.78
C GLN A 156 -28.03 4.93 2.07
N ALA A 157 -27.51 6.15 2.32
CA ALA A 157 -28.30 7.38 2.44
C ALA A 157 -28.71 7.98 1.07
N ALA A 158 -28.55 7.22 -0.02
CA ALA A 158 -28.92 7.56 -1.39
C ALA A 158 -28.12 8.73 -2.01
N ALA A 159 -26.93 9.04 -1.53
CA ALA A 159 -26.02 9.98 -2.19
C ALA A 159 -25.72 9.54 -3.64
N ALA A 160 -25.56 10.50 -4.54
CA ALA A 160 -25.25 10.25 -5.95
C ALA A 160 -23.74 10.26 -6.24
N ALA A 161 -22.93 10.91 -5.39
CA ALA A 161 -21.48 10.96 -5.47
C ALA A 161 -20.89 11.32 -4.10
N LEU A 162 -19.56 11.10 -3.94
CA LEU A 162 -18.84 11.54 -2.74
C LEU A 162 -17.54 12.25 -3.15
N ILE A 163 -17.28 13.37 -2.51
CA ILE A 163 -16.02 14.12 -2.57
C ILE A 163 -15.31 13.92 -1.23
N ASP A 164 -14.20 13.20 -1.27
CA ASP A 164 -13.36 12.93 -0.10
C ASP A 164 -12.34 14.06 0.08
N VAL A 165 -12.46 14.80 1.15
CA VAL A 165 -11.49 15.81 1.54
C VAL A 165 -10.32 15.12 2.23
N TRP A 166 -9.11 15.26 1.67
CA TRP A 166 -7.93 14.71 2.32
C TRP A 166 -7.71 15.39 3.69
N PRO A 167 -7.52 14.62 4.76
CA PRO A 167 -7.58 15.18 6.11
C PRO A 167 -6.30 15.88 6.58
N SER A 168 -5.24 15.91 5.80
CA SER A 168 -3.97 16.58 6.09
C SER A 168 -3.73 17.76 5.13
N ASP A 169 -2.91 18.71 5.53
CA ASP A 169 -2.75 20.03 4.89
C ASP A 169 -1.81 20.02 3.66
N GLU A 170 -1.30 18.87 3.25
CA GLU A 170 -0.40 18.76 2.10
C GLU A 170 -1.05 19.27 0.81
N GLU A 171 -0.26 19.98 0.02
CA GLU A 171 -0.68 20.56 -1.27
C GLU A 171 -0.68 19.57 -2.45
N VAL A 172 -0.77 18.28 -2.16
CA VAL A 172 -0.75 17.19 -3.13
C VAL A 172 -2.08 16.41 -3.14
N LEU A 173 -2.31 15.68 -4.22
CA LEU A 173 -3.46 14.79 -4.35
C LEU A 173 -3.00 13.36 -4.07
N HIS A 174 -3.63 12.71 -3.11
CA HIS A 174 -3.35 11.33 -2.75
C HIS A 174 -4.28 10.36 -3.49
N GLU A 175 -3.73 9.29 -4.01
CA GLU A 175 -4.50 8.17 -4.55
C GLU A 175 -4.84 7.17 -3.45
N MET A 176 -5.99 6.50 -3.60
CA MET A 176 -6.48 5.53 -2.63
C MET A 176 -7.59 4.68 -3.23
N THR A 177 -7.89 3.57 -2.57
CA THR A 177 -9.02 2.69 -2.88
C THR A 177 -10.22 2.97 -1.97
N VAL A 178 -11.41 2.75 -2.52
CA VAL A 178 -12.67 2.75 -1.75
C VAL A 178 -13.39 1.39 -1.82
N SER A 179 -12.66 0.32 -2.10
CA SER A 179 -13.24 -1.02 -2.06
C SER A 179 -13.83 -1.33 -0.68
N SER A 180 -15.11 -1.64 -0.64
CA SER A 180 -15.81 -2.14 0.55
C SER A 180 -15.50 -3.61 0.86
N ILE A 181 -14.72 -4.25 0.00
CA ILE A 181 -14.31 -5.65 0.13
C ILE A 181 -12.87 -5.67 0.63
N TRP A 182 -12.63 -6.41 1.71
CA TRP A 182 -11.27 -6.71 2.10
C TRP A 182 -10.77 -7.91 1.30
N GLY A 183 -9.63 -7.71 0.61
CA GLY A 183 -9.11 -8.66 -0.37
C GLY A 183 -9.63 -8.38 -1.78
N THR A 184 -9.15 -9.16 -2.74
CA THR A 184 -9.52 -9.07 -4.15
C THR A 184 -11.01 -9.38 -4.35
N PRO A 185 -11.76 -8.53 -5.05
CA PRO A 185 -13.14 -8.84 -5.41
C PRO A 185 -13.22 -10.11 -6.27
N THR A 186 -14.21 -10.95 -5.97
CA THR A 186 -14.57 -12.14 -6.72
C THR A 186 -15.94 -11.95 -7.40
N SER A 187 -16.33 -12.86 -8.29
CA SER A 187 -17.68 -12.86 -8.90
C SER A 187 -18.80 -12.78 -7.86
N ASP A 188 -18.63 -13.45 -6.71
CA ASP A 188 -19.61 -13.48 -5.63
C ASP A 188 -19.63 -12.20 -4.79
N SER A 189 -18.50 -11.54 -4.65
CA SER A 189 -18.35 -10.38 -3.79
C SER A 189 -18.44 -9.03 -4.55
N ALA A 190 -18.22 -9.01 -5.86
CA ALA A 190 -18.18 -7.78 -6.67
C ALA A 190 -19.45 -6.93 -6.56
N SER A 191 -20.63 -7.56 -6.34
CA SER A 191 -21.91 -6.85 -6.12
C SER A 191 -21.91 -5.95 -4.87
N ARG A 192 -20.97 -6.15 -3.95
CA ARG A 192 -20.80 -5.36 -2.72
C ARG A 192 -19.89 -4.14 -2.90
N LEU A 193 -19.24 -3.98 -4.06
CA LEU A 193 -18.47 -2.77 -4.35
C LEU A 193 -19.37 -1.53 -4.33
N VAL A 194 -18.78 -0.38 -4.04
CA VAL A 194 -19.49 0.89 -4.05
C VAL A 194 -20.00 1.22 -5.46
N ARG A 195 -21.15 1.90 -5.54
CA ARG A 195 -21.87 2.18 -6.80
C ARG A 195 -22.04 3.67 -7.07
N ILE A 196 -21.39 4.52 -6.28
CA ILE A 196 -21.37 5.97 -6.49
C ILE A 196 -19.96 6.41 -6.83
N PRO A 197 -19.78 7.37 -7.76
CA PRO A 197 -18.47 7.94 -8.05
C PRO A 197 -17.87 8.59 -6.81
N VAL A 198 -16.56 8.43 -6.64
CA VAL A 198 -15.80 9.02 -5.54
C VAL A 198 -14.58 9.73 -6.09
N MET A 199 -14.37 10.96 -5.65
CA MET A 199 -13.20 11.76 -5.98
C MET A 199 -12.56 12.28 -4.70
N THR A 200 -11.28 12.63 -4.77
CA THR A 200 -10.59 13.29 -3.67
C THR A 200 -10.19 14.71 -4.06
N VAL A 201 -10.19 15.60 -3.08
CA VAL A 201 -9.64 16.94 -3.17
C VAL A 201 -8.64 17.19 -2.04
N ARG A 202 -7.75 18.15 -2.21
CA ARG A 202 -6.84 18.58 -1.15
C ARG A 202 -7.62 19.18 0.01
N HIS A 203 -7.02 19.21 1.18
CA HIS A 203 -7.62 19.75 2.40
C HIS A 203 -8.15 21.16 2.20
N ARG A 204 -7.30 22.08 1.70
CA ARG A 204 -7.68 23.49 1.47
C ARG A 204 -8.83 23.65 0.46
N ASP A 205 -8.90 22.79 -0.56
CA ASP A 205 -9.97 22.84 -1.56
C ASP A 205 -11.31 22.38 -0.95
N GLY A 206 -11.25 21.36 -0.07
CA GLY A 206 -12.39 20.94 0.73
C GLY A 206 -12.88 22.03 1.71
N GLN A 207 -11.96 22.72 2.40
CA GLN A 207 -12.29 23.86 3.27
C GLN A 207 -12.94 25.00 2.47
N ARG A 208 -12.45 25.29 1.25
CA ARG A 208 -13.07 26.30 0.38
C ARG A 208 -14.50 25.92 0.02
N LEU A 209 -14.74 24.67 -0.35
CA LEU A 209 -16.10 24.17 -0.65
C LEU A 209 -17.01 24.26 0.59
N GLN A 210 -16.50 23.96 1.78
CA GLN A 210 -17.24 24.06 3.02
C GLN A 210 -17.63 25.52 3.32
N GLN A 211 -16.68 26.46 3.17
CA GLN A 211 -16.96 27.90 3.32
C GLN A 211 -18.03 28.42 2.33
N MET A 212 -18.02 27.92 1.08
CA MET A 212 -19.09 28.24 0.12
C MET A 212 -20.45 27.70 0.59
N LEU A 213 -20.49 26.50 1.13
CA LEU A 213 -21.72 25.88 1.66
C LEU A 213 -22.29 26.66 2.87
N GLU A 214 -21.45 27.29 3.69
CA GLU A 214 -21.88 28.18 4.77
C GLU A 214 -22.55 29.46 4.26
N GLN A 215 -22.21 29.91 3.03
CA GLN A 215 -22.75 31.10 2.43
C GLN A 215 -24.03 30.84 1.62
N GLY A 216 -24.26 29.58 1.19
CA GLY A 216 -25.45 29.21 0.44
C GLY A 216 -25.30 27.91 -0.33
N PRO A 217 -26.29 27.58 -1.17
CA PRO A 217 -26.27 26.35 -1.97
C PRO A 217 -25.10 26.34 -2.97
N VAL A 218 -24.39 25.21 -3.02
CA VAL A 218 -23.29 24.96 -3.97
C VAL A 218 -23.72 23.88 -4.94
N ARG A 219 -23.51 24.11 -6.23
CA ARG A 219 -23.69 23.11 -7.28
C ARG A 219 -22.35 22.79 -7.92
N ILE A 220 -22.11 21.52 -8.13
CA ILE A 220 -20.91 21.01 -8.76
C ILE A 220 -21.23 20.18 -9.99
N LYS A 221 -20.28 20.11 -10.91
CA LYS A 221 -20.22 19.11 -11.97
C LYS A 221 -18.98 18.25 -11.74
N LEU A 222 -19.16 16.93 -11.79
CA LEU A 222 -18.07 15.96 -11.66
C LEU A 222 -18.08 14.97 -12.83
N GLU A 223 -16.88 14.69 -13.34
CA GLU A 223 -16.61 13.68 -14.34
C GLU A 223 -15.49 12.78 -13.80
N ALA A 224 -15.72 11.48 -13.77
CA ALA A 224 -14.78 10.49 -13.23
C ALA A 224 -14.68 9.31 -14.19
N GLU A 225 -13.45 8.93 -14.52
CA GLU A 225 -13.15 7.70 -15.23
C GLU A 225 -12.33 6.79 -14.31
N VAL A 226 -12.74 5.53 -14.18
CA VAL A 226 -12.04 4.50 -13.38
C VAL A 226 -12.10 3.20 -14.18
N PHE A 227 -10.97 2.58 -14.39
CA PHE A 227 -10.95 1.22 -14.89
C PHE A 227 -11.22 0.25 -13.73
N THR A 228 -12.15 -0.66 -13.88
CA THR A 228 -12.37 -1.74 -12.91
C THR A 228 -12.79 -3.00 -13.67
N GLY A 229 -12.02 -4.06 -13.56
CA GLY A 229 -12.28 -5.29 -14.29
C GLY A 229 -11.17 -6.33 -14.15
N PRO A 230 -11.33 -7.48 -14.86
CA PRO A 230 -10.28 -8.48 -14.94
C PRO A 230 -9.08 -7.93 -15.71
N GLU A 231 -7.88 -8.25 -15.23
CA GLU A 231 -6.62 -7.89 -15.83
C GLU A 231 -5.59 -9.00 -15.59
N ARG A 232 -4.66 -9.16 -16.51
CA ARG A 232 -3.52 -10.06 -16.33
C ARG A 232 -2.37 -9.30 -15.73
N ILE A 233 -1.91 -9.77 -14.59
CA ILE A 233 -0.76 -9.22 -13.88
C ILE A 233 0.29 -10.30 -13.64
N THR A 234 1.51 -9.87 -13.39
CA THR A 234 2.65 -10.78 -13.21
C THR A 234 3.40 -10.43 -11.93
N HIS A 235 3.94 -11.45 -11.25
CA HIS A 235 4.88 -11.21 -10.18
C HIS A 235 6.05 -12.21 -10.20
N PRO A 236 7.28 -11.76 -9.88
CA PRO A 236 8.43 -12.63 -9.78
C PRO A 236 8.57 -13.21 -8.38
N VAL A 237 9.05 -14.44 -8.30
CA VAL A 237 9.48 -15.09 -7.07
C VAL A 237 10.85 -15.70 -7.26
N ALA A 238 11.82 -15.25 -6.47
CA ALA A 238 13.16 -15.80 -6.46
C ALA A 238 13.27 -16.96 -5.45
N SER A 239 14.14 -17.93 -5.75
CA SER A 239 14.40 -19.06 -4.87
C SER A 239 15.89 -19.33 -4.72
N ILE A 240 16.35 -19.34 -3.48
CA ILE A 240 17.71 -19.68 -3.07
C ILE A 240 17.61 -20.88 -2.15
N PRO A 241 17.99 -22.09 -2.60
CA PRO A 241 17.84 -23.30 -1.78
C PRO A 241 18.81 -23.32 -0.61
N GLY A 242 18.39 -23.92 0.48
CA GLY A 242 19.25 -24.24 1.61
C GLY A 242 20.12 -25.48 1.36
N THR A 243 21.10 -25.68 2.20
CA THR A 243 22.06 -26.79 2.05
C THR A 243 21.72 -28.02 2.90
N THR A 244 21.02 -27.82 4.02
CA THR A 244 20.75 -28.90 4.99
C THR A 244 19.29 -29.32 4.99
N GLU A 245 18.37 -28.37 4.91
CA GLU A 245 16.91 -28.57 4.85
C GLU A 245 16.37 -27.83 3.62
N PRO A 246 16.70 -28.27 2.39
CA PRO A 246 16.34 -27.54 1.15
C PRO A 246 14.85 -27.48 0.87
N GLU A 247 14.05 -28.38 1.46
CA GLU A 247 12.59 -28.40 1.37
C GLU A 247 11.91 -27.36 2.29
N ARG A 248 12.67 -26.76 3.20
CA ARG A 248 12.19 -25.73 4.13
C ARG A 248 12.74 -24.36 3.76
N PHE A 249 11.93 -23.33 3.88
CA PHE A 249 12.32 -21.98 3.48
C PHE A 249 11.66 -20.90 4.34
N LEU A 250 12.32 -19.76 4.42
CA LEU A 250 11.73 -18.50 4.83
C LEU A 250 11.21 -17.77 3.58
N LEU A 251 9.99 -17.28 3.61
CA LEU A 251 9.44 -16.42 2.58
C LEU A 251 9.58 -14.96 3.03
N VAL A 252 10.17 -14.13 2.18
CA VAL A 252 10.28 -12.68 2.38
C VAL A 252 9.62 -11.99 1.20
N GLY A 253 8.79 -11.00 1.42
CA GLY A 253 8.11 -10.32 0.32
C GLY A 253 7.78 -8.88 0.61
N GLY A 254 7.46 -8.16 -0.45
CA GLY A 254 6.93 -6.82 -0.46
C GLY A 254 6.15 -6.60 -1.75
N HIS A 255 5.29 -5.60 -1.80
CA HIS A 255 4.55 -5.35 -3.04
C HIS A 255 5.37 -4.58 -4.07
N ILE A 256 5.11 -4.85 -5.35
CA ILE A 256 5.80 -4.22 -6.47
C ILE A 256 5.05 -3.01 -6.99
N ASP A 257 3.72 -3.06 -6.99
CA ASP A 257 2.87 -1.98 -7.47
C ASP A 257 3.01 -0.70 -6.63
N SER A 258 2.58 0.39 -7.19
CA SER A 258 2.63 1.69 -6.54
C SER A 258 1.43 2.57 -6.89
N TRP A 259 1.22 3.61 -6.07
CA TRP A 259 0.51 4.80 -6.46
C TRP A 259 1.55 5.83 -6.89
N TYR A 260 1.41 6.42 -8.08
CA TYR A 260 2.44 7.23 -8.73
C TYR A 260 3.78 6.47 -8.81
N GLU A 261 4.90 7.12 -8.62
CA GLU A 261 6.23 6.50 -8.58
C GLU A 261 6.43 5.64 -7.33
N GLY A 262 5.86 6.06 -6.18
CA GLY A 262 5.85 5.30 -4.92
C GLY A 262 7.22 4.75 -4.53
N VAL A 263 8.24 5.63 -4.45
CA VAL A 263 9.62 5.18 -4.22
C VAL A 263 9.81 4.73 -2.78
N THR A 264 9.23 5.45 -1.80
CA THR A 264 9.24 4.96 -0.41
C THR A 264 8.23 3.85 -0.18
N ASP A 265 7.10 3.86 -0.92
CA ASP A 265 6.01 2.89 -0.83
C ASP A 265 5.68 2.26 -2.21
N ASN A 266 6.31 1.18 -2.66
CA ASN A 266 7.23 0.31 -1.92
C ASN A 266 8.53 0.04 -2.73
N GLY A 267 8.99 1.01 -3.53
CA GLY A 267 10.24 0.90 -4.31
C GLY A 267 11.45 0.54 -3.44
N THR A 268 11.49 1.05 -2.21
CA THR A 268 12.58 0.75 -1.26
C THR A 268 12.60 -0.72 -0.85
N ALA A 269 11.46 -1.36 -0.59
CA ALA A 269 11.42 -2.79 -0.32
C ALA A 269 11.81 -3.62 -1.55
N ASN A 270 11.40 -3.19 -2.75
CA ASN A 270 11.77 -3.86 -3.99
C ASN A 270 13.29 -3.85 -4.20
N ALA A 271 13.95 -2.73 -3.95
CA ALA A 271 15.41 -2.60 -4.00
C ALA A 271 16.09 -3.49 -2.94
N VAL A 272 15.60 -3.48 -1.70
CA VAL A 272 16.11 -4.32 -0.60
C VAL A 272 16.00 -5.80 -0.95
N LEU A 273 14.89 -6.25 -1.52
CA LEU A 273 14.71 -7.66 -1.90
C LEU A 273 15.70 -8.09 -3.01
N ILE A 274 15.98 -7.23 -3.99
CA ILE A 274 16.98 -7.52 -5.04
C ILE A 274 18.38 -7.61 -4.42
N GLU A 275 18.74 -6.66 -3.57
CA GLU A 275 20.05 -6.64 -2.90
C GLU A 275 20.21 -7.84 -1.97
N LEU A 276 19.15 -8.22 -1.24
CA LEU A 276 19.12 -9.41 -0.41
C LEU A 276 19.34 -10.68 -1.25
N ALA A 277 18.70 -10.78 -2.42
CA ALA A 277 18.91 -11.88 -3.34
C ALA A 277 20.37 -11.98 -3.80
N ARG A 278 20.99 -10.85 -4.17
CA ARG A 278 22.39 -10.76 -4.59
C ARG A 278 23.34 -11.26 -3.47
N ILE A 279 23.15 -10.78 -2.25
CA ILE A 279 23.99 -11.13 -1.10
C ILE A 279 23.84 -12.63 -0.77
N LEU A 280 22.62 -13.12 -0.65
CA LEU A 280 22.34 -14.50 -0.26
C LEU A 280 22.78 -15.51 -1.33
N ALA A 281 22.73 -15.16 -2.63
CA ALA A 281 23.24 -16.01 -3.70
C ALA A 281 24.74 -16.31 -3.55
N THR A 282 25.54 -15.35 -3.06
CA THR A 282 26.97 -15.53 -2.82
C THR A 282 27.29 -16.22 -1.48
N ARG A 283 26.30 -16.41 -0.63
CA ARG A 283 26.43 -16.97 0.72
C ARG A 283 25.57 -18.21 0.96
N ARG A 284 25.01 -18.79 -0.10
CA ARG A 284 24.06 -19.92 0.00
C ARG A 284 24.59 -21.11 0.80
N ASP A 285 25.91 -21.33 0.79
CA ASP A 285 26.53 -22.45 1.52
C ASP A 285 26.36 -22.30 3.05
N GLY A 286 26.11 -21.11 3.55
CA GLY A 286 25.78 -20.83 4.96
C GLY A 286 24.30 -20.97 5.29
N LEU A 287 23.41 -21.16 4.31
CA LEU A 287 21.98 -21.26 4.51
C LEU A 287 21.58 -22.70 4.84
N ARG A 288 21.12 -22.95 6.05
CA ARG A 288 20.56 -24.26 6.44
C ARG A 288 19.26 -24.52 5.67
N ARG A 289 18.35 -23.53 5.62
CA ARG A 289 17.07 -23.54 4.92
C ARG A 289 17.10 -22.59 3.75
N GLY A 290 16.21 -22.79 2.79
CA GLY A 290 16.08 -21.89 1.66
C GLY A 290 15.48 -20.54 2.02
N ILE A 291 15.67 -19.58 1.11
CA ILE A 291 14.99 -18.28 1.12
C ILE A 291 14.21 -18.15 -0.18
N ARG A 292 12.95 -17.76 -0.09
CA ARG A 292 12.15 -17.31 -1.24
C ARG A 292 11.88 -15.82 -1.08
N LEU A 293 12.00 -15.08 -2.19
CA LEU A 293 11.74 -13.65 -2.22
C LEU A 293 10.62 -13.39 -3.22
N GLY A 294 9.54 -12.76 -2.77
CA GLY A 294 8.37 -12.47 -3.57
C GLY A 294 8.12 -10.98 -3.72
N TRP A 295 7.88 -10.51 -4.96
CA TRP A 295 7.45 -9.16 -5.26
C TRP A 295 5.99 -9.22 -5.71
N TRP A 296 5.07 -8.84 -4.80
CA TRP A 296 3.63 -9.06 -4.99
C TRP A 296 3.01 -7.95 -5.83
N SER A 297 2.52 -8.28 -7.03
CA SER A 297 1.63 -7.40 -7.81
C SER A 297 0.20 -7.48 -7.27
N GLY A 298 -0.58 -6.44 -7.50
CA GLY A 298 -1.98 -6.44 -7.09
C GLY A 298 -2.20 -6.14 -5.60
N HIS A 299 -1.25 -5.50 -4.94
CA HIS A 299 -1.43 -5.08 -3.55
C HIS A 299 -2.46 -3.96 -3.43
N SER A 300 -2.25 -2.85 -4.13
CA SER A 300 -3.07 -1.65 -4.03
C SER A 300 -4.32 -1.73 -4.89
N GLN A 301 -4.12 -1.86 -6.20
CA GLN A 301 -5.21 -1.85 -7.18
C GLN A 301 -5.93 -3.21 -7.32
N GLY A 302 -5.28 -4.31 -6.88
CA GLY A 302 -5.85 -5.67 -6.85
C GLY A 302 -6.28 -6.14 -5.46
N ARG A 303 -6.08 -5.33 -4.41
CA ARG A 303 -6.44 -5.66 -3.02
C ARG A 303 -5.79 -6.96 -2.53
N TYR A 304 -4.46 -7.00 -2.59
CA TYR A 304 -3.60 -8.12 -2.17
C TYR A 304 -3.69 -9.36 -3.08
N ALA A 305 -3.98 -9.15 -4.36
CA ALA A 305 -4.22 -10.23 -5.32
C ALA A 305 -3.02 -11.19 -5.45
N GLY A 306 -1.80 -10.66 -5.56
CA GLY A 306 -0.60 -11.46 -5.80
C GLY A 306 -0.24 -12.38 -4.66
N SER A 307 -0.16 -11.85 -3.45
CA SER A 307 0.13 -12.67 -2.28
C SER A 307 -0.98 -13.69 -2.00
N ALA A 308 -2.25 -13.31 -2.22
CA ALA A 308 -3.37 -14.22 -2.08
C ALA A 308 -3.35 -15.34 -3.12
N TRP A 309 -3.12 -15.00 -4.39
CA TRP A 309 -2.98 -15.98 -5.46
C TRP A 309 -1.82 -16.96 -5.20
N TYR A 310 -0.68 -16.46 -4.74
CA TYR A 310 0.47 -17.30 -4.42
C TYR A 310 0.18 -18.22 -3.23
N ALA A 311 -0.49 -17.67 -2.20
CA ALA A 311 -0.91 -18.44 -1.04
C ALA A 311 -1.86 -19.59 -1.43
N ASP A 312 -2.85 -19.32 -2.27
CA ASP A 312 -3.84 -20.33 -2.71
C ASP A 312 -3.21 -21.36 -3.66
N THR A 313 -2.40 -20.91 -4.62
CA THR A 313 -1.79 -21.79 -5.63
C THR A 313 -0.77 -22.73 -5.03
N PHE A 314 0.04 -22.27 -4.09
CA PHE A 314 1.12 -23.03 -3.46
C PHE A 314 0.81 -23.44 -2.02
N TRP A 315 -0.46 -23.62 -1.69
CA TRP A 315 -0.92 -23.94 -0.34
C TRP A 315 -0.13 -25.07 0.34
N GLU A 316 -0.03 -26.24 -0.31
CA GLU A 316 0.64 -27.39 0.31
C GLU A 316 2.14 -27.19 0.49
N ASP A 317 2.79 -26.56 -0.47
CA ASP A 317 4.22 -26.27 -0.41
C ASP A 317 4.52 -25.28 0.71
N LEU A 318 3.72 -24.22 0.82
CA LEU A 318 3.80 -23.24 1.89
C LEU A 318 3.51 -23.87 3.27
N HIS A 319 2.45 -24.66 3.38
CA HIS A 319 2.08 -25.30 4.64
C HIS A 319 3.17 -26.26 5.14
N ARG A 320 3.80 -27.03 4.25
CA ARG A 320 4.84 -28.00 4.60
C ARG A 320 6.22 -27.40 4.78
N GLY A 321 6.59 -26.42 3.93
CA GLY A 321 7.95 -25.94 3.80
C GLY A 321 8.22 -24.57 4.38
N CYS A 322 7.24 -23.67 4.37
CA CYS A 322 7.43 -22.28 4.81
C CYS A 322 7.51 -22.22 6.34
N VAL A 323 8.68 -21.84 6.87
CA VAL A 323 8.89 -21.72 8.32
C VAL A 323 8.48 -20.35 8.88
N GLY A 324 8.30 -19.37 8.01
CA GLY A 324 7.86 -18.03 8.38
C GLY A 324 7.76 -17.14 7.15
N TYR A 325 6.97 -16.07 7.26
CA TYR A 325 6.84 -15.03 6.25
C TYR A 325 7.22 -13.68 6.83
N LEU A 326 8.06 -12.95 6.13
CA LEU A 326 8.42 -11.57 6.46
C LEU A 326 7.93 -10.64 5.35
N ASN A 327 7.00 -9.73 5.68
CA ASN A 327 6.57 -8.65 4.80
C ASN A 327 7.38 -7.40 5.09
N ILE A 328 7.96 -6.81 4.05
CA ILE A 328 8.72 -5.56 4.12
C ILE A 328 7.93 -4.47 3.39
N ASP A 329 7.72 -3.35 4.09
CA ASP A 329 6.97 -2.23 3.53
C ASP A 329 7.53 -0.90 4.06
N GLY A 330 7.91 0.01 3.15
CA GLY A 330 8.48 1.30 3.45
C GLY A 330 9.78 1.29 4.29
N PRO A 331 10.78 0.45 4.02
CA PRO A 331 11.97 0.34 4.86
C PRO A 331 12.90 1.54 4.76
N GLY A 332 12.90 2.30 3.67
CA GLY A 332 13.87 3.34 3.34
C GLY A 332 13.34 4.77 3.41
N CYS A 333 12.28 5.05 4.15
CA CYS A 333 11.73 6.40 4.27
C CYS A 333 12.68 7.33 5.04
N ARG A 334 13.03 8.48 4.43
CA ARG A 334 13.91 9.47 5.04
C ARG A 334 13.36 9.97 6.38
N GLY A 335 14.21 9.96 7.40
CA GLY A 335 13.87 10.39 8.76
C GLY A 335 13.12 9.33 9.59
N ALA A 336 12.73 8.21 9.01
CA ALA A 336 12.09 7.12 9.74
C ALA A 336 13.08 6.46 10.71
N SER A 337 12.76 6.49 12.00
CA SER A 337 13.63 6.00 13.07
C SER A 337 12.91 5.12 14.11
N VAL A 338 11.64 4.78 13.84
CA VAL A 338 10.85 3.90 14.71
C VAL A 338 10.47 2.65 13.91
N PHE A 339 10.72 1.46 14.46
CA PHE A 339 10.22 0.22 13.88
C PHE A 339 8.76 -0.03 14.33
N ASP A 340 7.85 -0.23 13.38
CA ASP A 340 6.50 -0.77 13.63
C ASP A 340 6.47 -2.22 13.12
N CYS A 341 6.58 -3.15 14.05
CA CYS A 341 6.66 -4.57 13.76
C CYS A 341 5.36 -5.25 14.16
N ARG A 342 4.88 -6.15 13.31
CA ARG A 342 3.64 -6.88 13.56
C ARG A 342 3.90 -8.37 13.45
N TYR A 343 3.23 -9.16 14.29
CA TYR A 343 3.39 -10.60 14.33
C TYR A 343 2.02 -11.30 14.43
N THR A 344 1.92 -12.47 13.82
CA THR A 344 0.65 -13.23 13.80
C THR A 344 0.52 -14.22 14.93
N MET A 345 1.60 -14.90 15.28
CA MET A 345 1.64 -15.90 16.34
C MET A 345 2.29 -15.31 17.59
N ALA A 346 1.64 -15.47 18.76
CA ALA A 346 2.07 -14.83 20.01
C ALA A 346 3.50 -15.23 20.43
N GLU A 347 3.91 -16.44 20.15
CA GLU A 347 5.26 -16.96 20.40
C GLU A 347 6.35 -16.24 19.59
N CYS A 348 5.97 -15.55 18.53
CA CYS A 348 6.89 -14.80 17.69
C CYS A 348 7.20 -13.40 18.24
N GLN A 349 6.42 -12.89 19.19
CA GLN A 349 6.59 -11.54 19.73
C GLN A 349 8.02 -11.29 20.23
N SER A 350 8.49 -12.13 21.14
CA SER A 350 9.82 -11.99 21.71
C SER A 350 10.96 -12.19 20.71
N LEU A 351 10.73 -12.91 19.62
CA LEU A 351 11.71 -13.02 18.54
C LEU A 351 11.85 -11.68 17.82
N VAL A 352 10.74 -11.05 17.46
CA VAL A 352 10.74 -9.75 16.77
C VAL A 352 11.35 -8.67 17.63
N GLU A 353 10.92 -8.57 18.91
CA GLU A 353 11.45 -7.58 19.86
C GLU A 353 12.97 -7.69 19.98
N ARG A 354 13.49 -8.89 20.24
CA ARG A 354 14.95 -9.09 20.36
C ARG A 354 15.68 -8.84 19.05
N THR A 355 15.12 -9.24 17.91
CA THR A 355 15.77 -9.04 16.62
C THR A 355 15.96 -7.56 16.33
N VAL A 356 14.93 -6.74 16.55
CA VAL A 356 15.03 -5.29 16.34
C VAL A 356 16.02 -4.65 17.33
N ASP A 357 15.95 -5.03 18.60
CA ASP A 357 16.85 -4.51 19.66
C ASP A 357 18.31 -4.88 19.36
N ASP A 358 18.57 -6.16 19.06
CA ASP A 358 19.93 -6.66 18.77
C ASP A 358 20.55 -6.04 17.50
N LEU A 359 19.70 -5.74 16.49
CA LEU A 359 20.18 -5.27 15.19
C LEU A 359 20.31 -3.75 15.07
N THR A 360 19.52 -2.99 15.80
CA THR A 360 19.33 -1.56 15.44
C THR A 360 19.50 -0.58 16.59
N ASN A 361 19.29 -0.97 17.83
CA ASN A 361 19.15 -0.08 18.99
C ASN A 361 18.12 1.03 18.82
N LEU A 362 17.15 0.85 17.92
CA LEU A 362 16.06 1.79 17.65
C LEU A 362 14.78 1.36 18.38
N PRO A 363 13.89 2.32 18.72
CA PRO A 363 12.63 1.97 19.33
C PRO A 363 11.75 1.14 18.39
N ALA A 364 11.12 0.10 18.94
CA ALA A 364 10.21 -0.77 18.24
C ALA A 364 8.82 -0.79 18.88
N ASN A 365 7.78 -0.58 18.06
CA ASN A 365 6.41 -0.89 18.41
C ASN A 365 6.10 -2.31 17.91
N VAL A 366 6.02 -3.27 18.83
CA VAL A 366 5.75 -4.67 18.47
C VAL A 366 4.34 -5.05 18.89
N ARG A 367 3.48 -5.40 17.93
CA ARG A 367 2.05 -5.60 18.16
C ARG A 367 1.39 -6.60 17.24
N ARG A 368 0.16 -6.99 17.59
CA ARG A 368 -0.68 -7.79 16.70
C ARG A 368 -1.05 -6.95 15.46
N PRO A 369 -1.22 -7.58 14.29
CA PRO A 369 -1.56 -6.86 13.09
C PRO A 369 -3.03 -6.44 13.09
N PHE A 370 -3.31 -5.39 12.35
CA PHE A 370 -4.64 -5.03 11.87
C PHE A 370 -4.75 -5.33 10.37
N LYS A 371 -5.89 -5.10 9.78
CA LYS A 371 -6.10 -5.29 8.32
C LYS A 371 -5.21 -4.32 7.53
N ALA A 372 -4.07 -4.78 7.07
CA ALA A 372 -3.13 -4.04 6.24
C ALA A 372 -2.08 -4.98 5.66
N ALA A 373 -1.43 -4.59 4.57
CA ALA A 373 -0.34 -5.30 3.91
C ALA A 373 -0.70 -6.71 3.41
N ASP A 374 0.30 -7.41 2.91
CA ASP A 374 0.16 -8.76 2.34
C ASP A 374 0.13 -9.83 3.45
N GLN A 375 -1.00 -9.95 4.10
CA GLN A 375 -1.26 -10.88 5.21
C GLN A 375 -1.84 -12.23 4.76
N SER A 376 -1.65 -12.60 3.50
CA SER A 376 -2.32 -13.73 2.85
C SER A 376 -1.91 -15.11 3.41
N PHE A 377 -0.77 -15.19 4.09
CA PHE A 377 -0.18 -16.47 4.55
C PHE A 377 -0.64 -16.91 5.94
N TRP A 378 -1.43 -16.12 6.66
CA TRP A 378 -1.92 -16.44 8.00
C TRP A 378 -2.80 -17.69 8.04
N GLY A 379 -3.73 -17.77 7.10
CA GLY A 379 -4.70 -18.85 7.05
C GLY A 379 -4.08 -20.24 6.86
N GLN A 380 -2.82 -20.27 6.44
CA GLN A 380 -2.05 -21.50 6.23
C GLN A 380 -1.25 -21.95 7.45
N GLY A 381 -1.36 -21.23 8.56
CA GLY A 381 -0.60 -21.51 9.78
C GLY A 381 0.87 -21.05 9.70
N VAL A 382 1.23 -20.23 8.71
CA VAL A 382 2.58 -19.67 8.59
C VAL A 382 2.72 -18.50 9.54
N SER A 383 3.71 -18.57 10.45
CA SER A 383 4.07 -17.47 11.33
C SER A 383 4.55 -16.28 10.50
N SER A 384 3.82 -15.17 10.56
CA SER A 384 4.07 -14.02 9.69
C SER A 384 4.45 -12.79 10.50
N PHE A 385 5.36 -12.01 9.92
CA PHE A 385 5.87 -10.75 10.46
C PHE A 385 5.70 -9.68 9.41
N SER A 386 5.46 -8.44 9.84
CA SER A 386 5.55 -7.27 8.96
C SER A 386 6.45 -6.23 9.62
N VAL A 387 7.33 -5.64 8.84
CA VAL A 387 8.26 -4.61 9.30
C VAL A 387 8.08 -3.35 8.49
N TYR A 388 7.84 -2.26 9.19
CA TYR A 388 7.73 -0.91 8.67
C TYR A 388 8.72 0.00 9.39
N ARG A 389 9.23 1.00 8.69
CA ARG A 389 9.93 2.10 9.35
C ARG A 389 9.06 3.34 9.34
N MET A 390 8.85 3.90 10.53
CA MET A 390 7.93 5.01 10.74
C MET A 390 8.70 6.27 11.13
N LEU A 391 8.21 7.41 10.68
CA LEU A 391 8.62 8.70 11.23
C LEU A 391 8.20 8.79 12.69
N PRO A 392 9.01 9.37 13.59
CA PRO A 392 8.59 9.76 14.93
C PRO A 392 7.32 10.64 14.90
N GLU A 393 6.56 10.63 15.99
CA GLU A 393 5.30 11.40 16.05
C GLU A 393 5.51 12.91 15.94
N ASP A 394 6.66 13.42 16.37
CA ASP A 394 7.05 14.83 16.36
C ASP A 394 7.86 15.23 15.10
N HIS A 395 8.05 14.31 14.15
CA HIS A 395 8.81 14.61 12.93
C HIS A 395 8.06 15.60 12.04
N PRO A 396 8.72 16.65 11.47
CA PRO A 396 8.06 17.67 10.67
C PRO A 396 7.39 17.12 9.39
N ASP A 397 7.89 16.02 8.83
CA ASP A 397 7.31 15.35 7.66
C ASP A 397 6.22 14.33 8.04
N ARG A 398 5.89 14.19 9.33
CA ARG A 398 4.82 13.30 9.78
C ARG A 398 3.48 13.85 9.36
N ALA A 399 2.72 13.10 8.57
CA ALA A 399 1.36 13.46 8.21
C ALA A 399 0.43 13.38 9.43
N VAL A 400 -0.57 14.24 9.49
CA VAL A 400 -1.68 14.13 10.46
C VAL A 400 -2.39 12.80 10.27
N VAL A 401 -2.59 12.41 9.02
CA VAL A 401 -3.14 11.12 8.62
C VAL A 401 -2.21 10.50 7.59
N GLY A 402 -1.68 9.35 7.89
CA GLY A 402 -0.72 8.68 7.01
C GLY A 402 -0.99 7.19 6.84
N GLY A 403 -0.21 6.60 5.97
CA GLY A 403 -0.15 5.15 5.75
C GLY A 403 1.21 4.60 6.14
N CYS A 404 1.86 3.89 5.23
CA CYS A 404 3.21 3.38 5.37
C CYS A 404 4.19 4.52 5.70
N SER A 405 5.10 4.30 6.63
CA SER A 405 6.07 5.26 7.17
C SER A 405 5.49 6.51 7.85
N GLY A 406 4.20 6.80 7.71
CA GLY A 406 3.53 7.98 8.27
C GLY A 406 3.93 9.30 7.64
N ALA A 407 4.62 9.30 6.51
CA ALA A 407 5.07 10.50 5.81
C ALA A 407 3.95 11.14 4.98
N TRP A 408 3.98 12.47 4.86
CA TRP A 408 2.95 13.23 4.13
C TRP A 408 2.94 12.96 2.61
N TRP A 409 4.04 12.50 2.04
CA TRP A 409 4.14 12.20 0.59
C TRP A 409 3.56 10.84 0.19
N TRP A 410 3.18 10.00 1.17
CA TRP A 410 2.61 8.68 0.93
C TRP A 410 1.43 8.72 -0.05
N HIS A 411 1.42 7.86 -1.08
CA HIS A 411 0.41 7.80 -2.15
C HIS A 411 0.22 9.10 -2.94
N SER A 412 1.25 9.91 -3.05
CA SER A 412 1.23 11.19 -3.76
C SER A 412 2.36 11.28 -4.81
N PRO A 413 2.28 12.22 -5.77
CA PRO A 413 3.34 12.42 -6.76
C PRO A 413 4.66 12.95 -6.16
N ALA A 414 4.68 13.23 -4.85
CA ALA A 414 5.88 13.66 -4.15
C ALA A 414 6.67 12.49 -3.56
N ASP A 415 6.19 11.24 -3.65
CA ASP A 415 6.91 10.05 -3.19
C ASP A 415 7.98 9.64 -4.21
N LEU A 416 9.07 10.40 -4.23
CA LEU A 416 10.19 10.26 -5.15
C LEU A 416 11.47 9.89 -4.40
N ILE A 417 12.54 9.66 -5.16
CA ILE A 417 13.84 9.19 -4.65
C ILE A 417 14.48 10.15 -3.62
N ASP A 418 14.16 11.46 -3.66
CA ASP A 418 14.62 12.43 -2.67
C ASP A 418 14.02 12.24 -1.26
N LYS A 419 13.01 11.36 -1.14
CA LYS A 419 12.39 10.97 0.12
C LYS A 419 13.03 9.72 0.74
N VAL A 420 14.04 9.14 0.09
CA VAL A 420 14.72 7.95 0.56
C VAL A 420 15.98 8.29 1.36
N ASP A 421 16.29 7.45 2.34
CA ASP A 421 17.54 7.46 3.08
C ASP A 421 18.14 6.05 3.06
N LEU A 422 19.28 5.91 2.40
CA LEU A 422 20.02 4.63 2.28
C LEU A 422 20.84 4.26 3.52
N THR A 423 20.90 5.15 4.51
CA THR A 423 21.59 4.88 5.79
C THR A 423 20.65 4.28 6.83
N CYS A 424 19.42 4.11 6.46
CA CYS A 424 18.35 3.57 7.32
C CYS A 424 18.46 2.04 7.51
#